data_c31dccfb2c35c9b2d98894fa6fc93ca9
#
_entry.id   c31dccfb2c35c9b2d98894fa6fc93ca9
#
_cell.length_a   1.000
_cell.length_b   1.000
_cell.length_c   1.000
_cell.angle_alpha   90.00
_cell.angle_beta   90.00
_cell.angle_gamma   90.00
#
_symmetry.space_group_name_H-M   'P 1'
#
loop_
_entity.id
_entity.type
_entity.pdbx_description
1 polymer ?
#
loop_
_entity_poly.entity_id
_entity_poly.type
_entity_poly.pdbx_seq_one_letter_code
_entity_poly.pdbx_strand_id
1 'polypeptide(L)'
;MTAVANDLPTAGSPGCDWKMTVFELAIFLCVFRARRAARVEEICQVIGDWFECAVEPSSAAAPIEHMIANRWVAEENHGLRATEEGRTAARPLMNGIIRMLDQGTRLIDVALMMSVLRLTKGELDNGLRHF
;
A
#
# COMPACT_ATOMS: atom_id res chain seq x y z
N MET A 1 5.93 -11.97 -28.94
CA MET A 1 6.01 -11.91 -28.85
C MET A 1 6.13 -11.63 -28.73
N THR A 2 6.33 -11.48 -28.52
CA THR A 2 6.51 -11.28 -28.29
C THR A 2 6.61 -10.79 -27.87
N ALA A 3 6.83 -10.61 -27.84
CA ALA A 3 6.91 -10.14 -27.36
C ALA A 3 7.06 -9.69 -26.85
N VAL A 4 7.24 -9.55 -26.85
CA VAL A 4 7.30 -9.17 -26.50
C VAL A 4 7.40 -8.63 -26.05
N ALA A 5 7.44 -8.56 -26.26
CA ALA A 5 7.41 -8.11 -25.92
C ALA A 5 7.37 -7.66 -25.34
N ASN A 6 7.32 -7.62 -25.31
CA ASN A 6 7.16 -7.32 -24.91
C ASN A 6 7.12 -7.04 -24.31
N ASP A 7 7.12 -6.76 -24.24
CA ASP A 7 7.09 -6.67 -23.71
C ASP A 7 7.15 -6.12 -22.95
N LEU A 8 7.27 -5.62 -22.66
CA LEU A 8 7.29 -5.23 -21.99
C LEU A 8 7.34 -4.88 -21.29
N PRO A 9 7.34 -4.61 -21.23
CA PRO A 9 7.45 -4.46 -20.50
C PRO A 9 7.38 -4.07 -19.73
N THR A 10 7.32 -3.64 -19.88
CA THR A 10 7.00 -3.38 -19.11
C THR A 10 7.07 -3.71 -18.13
N ALA A 11 6.85 -2.82 -17.92
CA ALA A 11 7.03 -3.62 -16.78
C ALA A 11 7.20 -5.07 -17.12
N GLY A 12 7.16 -5.34 -18.30
CA GLY A 12 7.12 -6.70 -18.76
C GLY A 12 8.17 -7.62 -18.19
N SER A 13 9.03 -7.11 -17.37
CA SER A 13 10.04 -7.91 -16.73
C SER A 13 9.38 -8.95 -15.82
N PRO A 14 9.80 -10.23 -15.91
CA PRO A 14 9.24 -11.23 -15.01
C PRO A 14 9.45 -10.85 -13.56
N GLY A 15 8.47 -11.04 -12.75
CA GLY A 15 8.55 -10.74 -11.35
C GLY A 15 8.30 -9.30 -10.98
N CYS A 16 8.17 -8.43 -11.97
CA CYS A 16 7.88 -7.02 -11.72
C CYS A 16 6.49 -6.63 -12.23
N ASP A 17 5.63 -7.58 -12.36
CA ASP A 17 4.28 -7.35 -12.83
C ASP A 17 3.37 -7.09 -11.64
N TRP A 18 3.22 -5.82 -11.32
CA TRP A 18 2.41 -5.44 -10.16
C TRP A 18 0.96 -5.28 -10.61
N LYS A 19 0.21 -6.33 -10.43
CA LYS A 19 -1.18 -6.35 -10.87
C LYS A 19 -2.11 -5.67 -9.88
N MET A 20 -1.70 -5.61 -8.64
CA MET A 20 -2.52 -5.07 -7.56
C MET A 20 -2.06 -3.66 -7.25
N THR A 21 -3.01 -2.74 -7.09
CA THR A 21 -2.70 -1.37 -6.68
C THR A 21 -2.50 -1.32 -5.17
N VAL A 22 -1.95 -0.21 -4.68
CA VAL A 22 -1.77 -0.03 -3.24
C VAL A 22 -3.12 -0.03 -2.52
N PHE A 23 -4.13 0.60 -3.11
CA PHE A 23 -5.46 0.61 -2.51
C PHE A 23 -6.03 -0.81 -2.45
N GLU A 24 -5.85 -1.57 -3.52
CA GLU A 24 -6.29 -2.97 -3.53
C GLU A 24 -5.52 -3.79 -2.52
N LEU A 25 -4.23 -3.52 -2.35
CA LEU A 25 -3.45 -4.19 -1.33
C LEU A 25 -4.00 -3.88 0.06
N ALA A 26 -4.35 -2.61 0.31
CA ALA A 26 -4.92 -2.23 1.60
C ALA A 26 -6.22 -2.99 1.84
N ILE A 27 -7.08 -3.07 0.82
CA ILE A 27 -8.31 -3.84 0.91
C ILE A 27 -8.00 -5.31 1.21
N PHE A 28 -7.05 -5.87 0.48
CA PHE A 28 -6.68 -7.27 0.67
C PHE A 28 -6.19 -7.54 2.09
N LEU A 29 -5.38 -6.64 2.63
CA LEU A 29 -4.87 -6.81 3.99
C LEU A 29 -5.99 -6.80 5.02
N CYS A 30 -6.97 -5.93 4.84
CA CYS A 30 -8.13 -5.91 5.74
C CYS A 30 -8.85 -7.25 5.69
N VAL A 31 -9.08 -7.75 4.49
CA VAL A 31 -9.82 -9.01 4.29
C VAL A 31 -9.01 -10.18 4.82
N PHE A 32 -7.71 -10.19 4.55
CA PHE A 32 -6.83 -11.28 4.96
C PHE A 32 -6.74 -11.41 6.47
N ARG A 33 -6.74 -10.28 7.17
CA ARG A 33 -6.62 -10.27 8.63
C ARG A 33 -7.94 -10.53 9.33
N ALA A 34 -9.05 -10.41 8.63
CA ALA A 34 -10.35 -10.59 9.24
C ALA A 34 -10.57 -12.05 9.59
N ARG A 35 -11.17 -12.30 10.73
CA ARG A 35 -11.46 -13.66 11.18
C ARG A 35 -12.69 -14.24 10.51
N ARG A 36 -13.50 -13.39 9.96
CA ARG A 36 -14.70 -13.77 9.22
C ARG A 36 -14.75 -12.93 7.97
N ALA A 37 -15.74 -13.19 7.12
CA ALA A 37 -15.88 -12.40 5.89
C ALA A 37 -15.97 -10.92 6.25
N ALA A 38 -15.15 -10.11 5.60
CA ALA A 38 -15.06 -8.68 5.87
C ALA A 38 -16.07 -7.93 5.02
N ARG A 39 -16.84 -7.07 5.67
CA ARG A 39 -17.84 -6.27 4.97
C ARG A 39 -17.19 -5.00 4.44
N VAL A 40 -17.75 -4.49 3.34
CA VAL A 40 -17.18 -3.31 2.70
C VAL A 40 -17.09 -2.13 3.67
N GLU A 41 -18.11 -1.95 4.48
CA GLU A 41 -18.11 -0.84 5.45
C GLU A 41 -16.97 -0.98 6.46
N GLU A 42 -16.72 -2.19 6.91
CA GLU A 42 -15.62 -2.45 7.85
C GLU A 42 -14.27 -2.18 7.20
N ILE A 43 -14.12 -2.61 5.95
CA ILE A 43 -12.89 -2.38 5.20
C ILE A 43 -12.62 -0.89 5.05
N CYS A 44 -13.65 -0.14 4.66
CA CYS A 44 -13.51 1.30 4.47
C CYS A 44 -13.15 2.00 5.77
N GLN A 45 -13.73 1.55 6.88
CA GLN A 45 -13.41 2.12 8.18
C GLN A 45 -11.95 1.91 8.55
N VAL A 46 -11.45 0.69 8.37
CA VAL A 46 -10.07 0.38 8.73
C VAL A 46 -9.10 1.16 7.85
N ILE A 47 -9.35 1.21 6.55
CA ILE A 47 -8.47 1.95 5.64
C ILE A 47 -8.52 3.44 5.95
N GLY A 48 -9.71 3.96 6.26
CA GLY A 48 -9.85 5.34 6.66
C GLY A 48 -9.03 5.66 7.91
N ASP A 49 -9.01 4.74 8.86
CA ASP A 49 -8.19 4.92 10.06
C ASP A 49 -6.71 4.89 9.74
N TRP A 50 -6.29 3.99 8.85
CA TRP A 50 -4.88 3.90 8.48
C TRP A 50 -4.39 5.16 7.79
N PHE A 51 -5.19 5.75 6.91
CA PHE A 51 -4.77 6.90 6.12
C PHE A 51 -5.34 8.21 6.63
N GLU A 52 -6.07 8.16 7.75
CA GLU A 52 -6.64 9.33 8.41
C GLU A 52 -7.49 10.16 7.46
N CYS A 53 -8.33 9.48 6.71
CA CYS A 53 -9.26 10.13 5.81
C CYS A 53 -10.50 9.25 5.64
N ALA A 54 -11.60 9.87 5.24
CA ALA A 54 -12.83 9.12 5.02
C ALA A 54 -12.73 8.35 3.71
N VAL A 55 -13.11 7.08 3.75
CA VAL A 55 -13.16 6.23 2.56
C VAL A 55 -14.59 5.80 2.37
N GLU A 56 -15.18 6.23 1.26
CA GLU A 56 -16.57 5.89 0.97
C GLU A 56 -16.66 4.51 0.35
N PRO A 57 -17.68 3.73 0.71
CA PRO A 57 -17.89 2.43 0.07
C PRO A 57 -17.98 2.53 -1.45
N SER A 58 -18.53 3.62 -1.98
CA SER A 58 -18.62 3.81 -3.42
C SER A 58 -17.23 3.90 -4.07
N SER A 59 -16.25 4.42 -3.35
CA SER A 59 -14.88 4.50 -3.86
C SER A 59 -14.20 3.16 -3.90
N ALA A 60 -14.63 2.24 -3.08
CA ALA A 60 -14.04 0.90 -3.02
C ALA A 60 -14.71 -0.07 -3.98
N ALA A 61 -15.85 0.29 -4.56
CA ALA A 61 -16.63 -0.65 -5.36
C ALA A 61 -15.88 -1.17 -6.57
N ALA A 62 -15.30 -0.28 -7.38
CA ALA A 62 -14.59 -0.69 -8.58
C ALA A 62 -13.32 -1.49 -8.26
N PRO A 63 -12.48 -1.08 -7.31
CA PRO A 63 -11.36 -1.92 -6.90
C PRO A 63 -11.80 -3.30 -6.42
N ILE A 64 -12.85 -3.39 -5.64
CA ILE A 64 -13.32 -4.68 -5.14
C ILE A 64 -13.79 -5.56 -6.28
N GLU A 65 -14.53 -4.99 -7.24
CA GLU A 65 -14.97 -5.77 -8.41
C GLU A 65 -13.78 -6.30 -9.19
N HIS A 66 -12.77 -5.49 -9.36
CA HIS A 66 -11.55 -5.91 -10.03
C HIS A 66 -10.88 -7.05 -9.28
N MET A 67 -10.84 -6.96 -7.97
CA MET A 67 -10.23 -8.00 -7.14
C MET A 67 -11.02 -9.30 -7.19
N ILE A 68 -12.35 -9.20 -7.23
CA ILE A 68 -13.20 -10.38 -7.37
C ILE A 68 -12.97 -11.02 -8.74
N ALA A 69 -12.91 -10.19 -9.79
CA ALA A 69 -12.69 -10.69 -11.15
C ALA A 69 -11.36 -11.41 -11.28
N ASN A 70 -10.36 -10.96 -10.56
CA ASN A 70 -9.04 -11.60 -10.56
C ASN A 70 -8.92 -12.74 -9.56
N ARG A 71 -10.01 -13.03 -8.85
CA ARG A 71 -10.05 -14.10 -7.85
C ARG A 71 -9.10 -13.87 -6.68
N TRP A 72 -8.78 -12.62 -6.41
CA TRP A 72 -7.97 -12.26 -5.24
C TRP A 72 -8.78 -12.28 -3.96
N VAL A 73 -10.06 -11.98 -4.07
CA VAL A 73 -11.01 -12.12 -2.96
C VAL A 73 -12.24 -12.83 -3.49
N ALA A 74 -12.97 -13.45 -2.61
CA ALA A 74 -14.21 -14.14 -2.93
C ALA A 74 -15.34 -13.61 -2.05
N GLU A 75 -16.52 -13.55 -2.61
CA GLU A 75 -17.69 -13.13 -1.84
C GLU A 75 -18.19 -14.28 -0.97
N GLU A 76 -18.52 -13.98 0.27
CA GLU A 76 -18.96 -14.99 1.22
C GLU A 76 -19.77 -14.29 2.31
N ASN A 77 -21.01 -14.71 2.52
CA ASN A 77 -21.84 -14.22 3.62
C ASN A 77 -21.91 -12.70 3.67
N HIS A 78 -22.13 -12.07 2.52
CA HIS A 78 -22.24 -10.61 2.38
C HIS A 78 -20.95 -9.88 2.71
N GLY A 79 -19.84 -10.57 2.66
CA GLY A 79 -18.53 -9.98 2.87
C GLY A 79 -17.53 -10.58 1.90
N LEU A 80 -16.25 -10.32 2.18
CA LEU A 80 -15.17 -10.75 1.31
C LEU A 80 -14.22 -11.64 2.10
N ARG A 81 -13.67 -12.63 1.42
CA ARG A 81 -12.67 -13.53 1.98
C ARG A 81 -11.45 -13.53 1.07
N ALA A 82 -10.29 -13.50 1.68
CA ALA A 82 -9.04 -13.54 0.93
C ALA A 82 -8.80 -14.94 0.35
N THR A 83 -8.17 -14.97 -0.82
CA THR A 83 -7.87 -16.23 -1.50
C THR A 83 -6.36 -16.42 -1.58
N GLU A 84 -5.95 -17.64 -1.95
CA GLU A 84 -4.54 -17.92 -2.18
C GLU A 84 -4.03 -17.15 -3.41
N GLU A 85 -4.86 -17.00 -4.43
CA GLU A 85 -4.48 -16.21 -5.61
C GLU A 85 -4.20 -14.77 -5.22
N GLY A 86 -5.04 -14.21 -4.33
CA GLY A 86 -4.84 -12.86 -3.85
C GLY A 86 -3.56 -12.74 -3.04
N ARG A 87 -3.29 -13.73 -2.21
CA ARG A 87 -2.07 -13.75 -1.42
C ARG A 87 -0.84 -13.79 -2.30
N THR A 88 -0.87 -14.63 -3.34
CA THR A 88 0.24 -14.71 -4.29
C THR A 88 0.44 -13.39 -5.02
N ALA A 89 -0.65 -12.74 -5.42
CA ALA A 89 -0.56 -11.45 -6.12
C ALA A 89 -0.08 -10.34 -5.18
N ALA A 90 -0.45 -10.39 -3.92
CA ALA A 90 -0.11 -9.33 -2.97
C ALA A 90 1.34 -9.39 -2.50
N ARG A 91 1.93 -10.58 -2.48
CA ARG A 91 3.24 -10.78 -1.87
C ARG A 91 4.35 -9.93 -2.49
N PRO A 92 4.52 -9.89 -3.82
CA PRO A 92 5.61 -9.08 -4.39
C PRO A 92 5.43 -7.60 -4.06
N LEU A 93 4.21 -7.10 -4.12
CA LEU A 93 3.94 -5.71 -3.83
C LEU A 93 4.21 -5.42 -2.36
N MET A 94 3.76 -6.30 -1.47
CA MET A 94 4.00 -6.14 -0.05
C MET A 94 5.49 -6.11 0.26
N ASN A 95 6.24 -7.05 -0.32
CA ASN A 95 7.68 -7.10 -0.11
C ASN A 95 8.36 -5.83 -0.61
N GLY A 96 7.91 -5.32 -1.75
CA GLY A 96 8.46 -4.09 -2.29
C GLY A 96 8.17 -2.89 -1.39
N ILE A 97 6.96 -2.81 -0.87
CA ILE A 97 6.59 -1.73 0.04
C ILE A 97 7.41 -1.80 1.32
N ILE A 98 7.60 -3.00 1.86
CA ILE A 98 8.41 -3.17 3.06
C ILE A 98 9.83 -2.66 2.84
N ARG A 99 10.43 -3.03 1.71
CA ARG A 99 11.78 -2.55 1.40
C ARG A 99 11.81 -1.04 1.19
N MET A 100 10.78 -0.52 0.51
CA MET A 100 10.70 0.91 0.27
C MET A 100 10.59 1.68 1.59
N LEU A 101 9.77 1.18 2.51
CA LEU A 101 9.62 1.83 3.80
C LEU A 101 10.90 1.73 4.63
N ASP A 102 11.58 0.61 4.56
CA ASP A 102 12.85 0.46 5.27
C ASP A 102 13.88 1.48 4.77
N GLN A 103 14.02 1.59 3.44
CA GLN A 103 14.92 2.58 2.87
C GLN A 103 14.45 4.00 3.14
N GLY A 104 13.15 4.23 3.02
CA GLY A 104 12.57 5.54 3.31
C GLY A 104 12.81 5.96 4.74
N THR A 105 12.67 5.04 5.68
CA THR A 105 12.91 5.33 7.08
C THR A 105 14.35 5.76 7.31
N ARG A 106 15.29 5.07 6.69
CA ARG A 106 16.70 5.46 6.81
C ARG A 106 16.94 6.85 6.26
N LEU A 107 16.34 7.17 5.12
CA LEU A 107 16.48 8.50 4.53
C LEU A 107 15.85 9.57 5.40
N ILE A 108 14.71 9.27 6.01
CA ILE A 108 14.04 10.19 6.91
C ILE A 108 14.91 10.43 8.15
N ASP A 109 15.50 9.37 8.70
CA ASP A 109 16.37 9.51 9.85
C ASP A 109 17.57 10.39 9.54
N VAL A 110 18.17 10.22 8.39
CA VAL A 110 19.30 11.06 7.98
C VAL A 110 18.84 12.50 7.80
N ALA A 111 17.69 12.69 7.13
CA ALA A 111 17.16 14.03 6.90
C ALA A 111 16.84 14.74 8.21
N LEU A 112 16.26 14.03 9.16
CA LEU A 112 15.95 14.60 10.47
C LEU A 112 17.24 14.98 11.21
N MET A 113 18.23 14.11 11.17
CA MET A 113 19.50 14.39 11.80
C MET A 113 20.16 15.63 11.19
N MET A 114 20.14 15.74 9.88
CA MET A 114 20.69 16.91 9.20
C MET A 114 19.92 18.16 9.57
N SER A 115 18.61 18.07 9.69
CA SER A 115 17.77 19.20 10.08
C SER A 115 18.12 19.67 11.50
N VAL A 116 18.29 18.74 12.42
CA VAL A 116 18.65 19.08 13.80
C VAL A 116 20.00 19.77 13.83
N LEU A 117 20.97 19.26 13.07
CA LEU A 117 22.29 19.87 13.01
C LEU A 117 22.23 21.29 12.46
N ARG A 118 21.41 21.49 11.43
CA ARG A 118 21.26 22.85 10.86
C ARG A 118 20.61 23.80 11.84
N LEU A 119 19.61 23.35 12.55
CA LEU A 119 18.94 24.19 13.54
C LEU A 119 19.91 24.57 14.63
N THR A 120 20.68 23.62 15.13
CA THR A 120 21.66 23.88 16.16
C THR A 120 22.68 24.90 15.69
N LYS A 121 23.18 24.70 14.47
CA LYS A 121 24.15 25.63 13.91
C LYS A 121 23.54 27.00 13.71
N GLY A 122 22.29 27.06 13.25
CA GLY A 122 21.60 28.31 13.07
C GLY A 122 21.46 29.07 14.34
N GLU A 123 21.16 28.40 15.43
CA GLU A 123 21.06 29.04 16.72
C GLU A 123 22.41 29.60 17.15
N LEU A 124 23.46 28.88 16.95
CA LEU A 124 24.78 29.35 17.32
C LEU A 124 25.23 30.52 16.44
N ASP A 125 24.95 30.45 15.16
CA ASP A 125 25.43 31.48 14.23
C ASP A 125 24.60 32.76 14.34
N ASN A 126 23.31 32.66 14.57
CA ASN A 126 22.39 33.81 14.51
C ASN A 126 21.82 34.15 15.84
N GLY A 127 22.39 33.61 16.89
CA GLY A 127 21.80 33.76 18.18
C GLY A 127 20.54 32.95 18.27
N LEU A 128 19.72 33.30 19.18
CA LEU A 128 18.53 32.51 19.38
C LEU A 128 17.49 32.83 18.35
N ARG A 129 17.37 31.96 17.40
CA ARG A 129 16.34 32.04 16.42
C ARG A 129 15.27 31.08 16.77
N HIS A 130 14.06 31.52 16.71
CA HIS A 130 13.00 30.61 17.03
C HIS A 130 12.35 30.11 15.78
N PHE A 131 11.59 29.09 15.93
CA PHE A 131 11.05 28.37 14.81
C PHE A 131 9.56 28.24 14.89
#